data_535c00a725654e2919c374e5d0c761b7
#
_entry.id   535c00a725654e2919c374e5d0c761b7
#
_cell.length_a   1.000
_cell.length_b   1.000
_cell.length_c   1.000
_cell.angle_alpha   90.00
_cell.angle_beta   90.00
_cell.angle_gamma   90.00
#
_symmetry.space_group_name_H-M   'P 1'
#
loop_
_entity.id
_entity.type
_entity.pdbx_description
1 polymer ?
#
loop_
_entity_poly.entity_id
_entity_poly.type
_entity_poly.pdbx_seq_one_letter_code
_entity_poly.pdbx_strand_id
1 'polypeptide(L)'
;IGYDIQTKELFVQSRNNIITVEKDNAGFAVYVEQNKQFFKEHFEHLVKDLNTYDYKSIILYGEWAGGNIQKGVAVCEVEKFFAPFELKYVKHDDSYNLGNVSDFYNSEIRCFPVTILPKYSVKLDLNNVEEAQRQIVDLTLKVEECCPVGEFFGVKGVGEGIVFTDETGYHKVKSKGEQHSVT
;
A
#
# COMPACT_ATOMS: atom_id res chain seq x y z
N ILE A 1 -4.55 -0.84 8.36
CA ILE A 1 -4.62 -1.64 9.60
C ILE A 1 -3.83 -0.91 10.66
N GLY A 2 -4.43 -0.62 11.79
CA GLY A 2 -3.77 0.03 12.91
C GLY A 2 -3.69 -0.89 14.14
N TYR A 3 -2.70 -0.63 14.98
CA TYR A 3 -2.52 -1.27 16.26
C TYR A 3 -2.39 -0.19 17.33
N ASP A 4 -3.30 -0.17 18.28
CA ASP A 4 -3.26 0.70 19.44
C ASP A 4 -2.32 0.10 20.50
N ILE A 5 -1.27 0.84 20.85
CA ILE A 5 -0.21 0.34 21.76
C ILE A 5 -0.73 0.19 23.17
N GLN A 6 -1.64 1.06 23.61
CA GLN A 6 -2.19 1.04 24.96
C GLN A 6 -3.18 -0.10 25.19
N THR A 7 -4.13 -0.25 24.27
CA THR A 7 -5.19 -1.27 24.38
C THR A 7 -4.75 -2.64 23.83
N LYS A 8 -3.67 -2.67 23.04
CA LYS A 8 -3.16 -3.84 22.31
C LYS A 8 -4.18 -4.44 21.34
N GLU A 9 -5.05 -3.59 20.78
CA GLU A 9 -6.09 -3.99 19.85
C GLU A 9 -5.80 -3.48 18.45
N LEU A 10 -6.24 -4.29 17.45
CA LEU A 10 -6.26 -3.88 16.06
C LEU A 10 -7.48 -3.01 15.77
N PHE A 11 -7.31 -2.05 14.87
CA PHE A 11 -8.42 -1.35 14.23
C PHE A 11 -8.20 -1.31 12.72
N VAL A 12 -9.30 -1.26 11.98
CA VAL A 12 -9.28 -1.24 10.52
C VAL A 12 -9.96 0.02 10.03
N GLN A 13 -9.37 0.69 9.05
CA GLN A 13 -9.96 1.88 8.47
C GLN A 13 -9.76 1.92 6.95
N SER A 14 -10.73 2.48 6.26
CA SER A 14 -10.59 2.97 4.89
C SER A 14 -9.97 4.38 4.91
N ARG A 15 -9.88 5.03 3.76
CA ARG A 15 -9.33 6.39 3.66
C ARG A 15 -9.95 7.38 4.67
N ASN A 16 -11.27 7.31 4.88
CA ASN A 16 -12.01 8.32 5.64
C ASN A 16 -12.78 7.76 6.85
N ASN A 17 -12.88 6.44 6.99
CA ASN A 17 -13.74 5.83 7.98
C ASN A 17 -13.09 4.62 8.65
N ILE A 18 -13.37 4.46 9.94
CA ILE A 18 -13.16 3.19 10.62
C ILE A 18 -14.19 2.20 10.04
N ILE A 19 -13.74 1.00 9.69
CA ILE A 19 -14.57 -0.07 9.15
C ILE A 19 -14.56 -1.27 10.09
N THR A 20 -15.66 -1.99 10.09
CA THR A 20 -15.86 -3.22 10.86
C THR A 20 -16.39 -4.32 9.95
N VAL A 21 -16.49 -5.55 10.44
CA VAL A 21 -17.05 -6.66 9.68
C VAL A 21 -18.50 -6.37 9.24
N GLU A 22 -19.28 -5.66 10.08
CA GLU A 22 -20.67 -5.27 9.79
C GLU A 22 -20.78 -4.07 8.84
N LYS A 23 -19.73 -3.23 8.78
CA LYS A 23 -19.63 -2.07 7.89
C LYS A 23 -18.31 -2.15 7.11
N ASP A 24 -18.17 -3.20 6.33
CA ASP A 24 -16.97 -3.51 5.61
C ASP A 24 -16.85 -2.71 4.30
N ASN A 25 -15.63 -2.60 3.81
CA ASN A 25 -15.30 -2.03 2.52
C ASN A 25 -14.66 -3.11 1.64
N ALA A 26 -15.43 -3.64 0.70
CA ALA A 26 -15.02 -4.67 -0.26
C ALA A 26 -14.42 -5.94 0.38
N GLY A 27 -14.77 -6.26 1.63
CA GLY A 27 -14.29 -7.44 2.35
C GLY A 27 -12.95 -7.25 3.08
N PHE A 28 -12.45 -6.01 3.21
CA PHE A 28 -11.16 -5.77 3.85
C PHE A 28 -11.18 -5.99 5.36
N ALA A 29 -12.25 -5.56 6.05
CA ALA A 29 -12.37 -5.80 7.48
C ALA A 29 -12.52 -7.30 7.80
N VAL A 30 -13.26 -8.04 6.98
CA VAL A 30 -13.36 -9.51 7.08
C VAL A 30 -11.98 -10.15 6.86
N TYR A 31 -11.24 -9.71 5.85
CA TYR A 31 -9.88 -10.20 5.59
C TYR A 31 -8.95 -9.99 6.80
N VAL A 32 -8.97 -8.82 7.41
CA VAL A 32 -8.14 -8.52 8.60
C VAL A 32 -8.58 -9.36 9.79
N GLU A 33 -9.88 -9.54 10.03
CA GLU A 33 -10.37 -10.36 11.14
C GLU A 33 -9.99 -11.84 10.98
N GLN A 34 -10.09 -12.38 9.76
CA GLN A 34 -9.67 -13.76 9.45
C GLN A 34 -8.16 -13.99 9.65
N ASN A 35 -7.35 -12.93 9.49
CA ASN A 35 -5.89 -12.97 9.60
C ASN A 35 -5.37 -12.18 10.79
N LYS A 36 -6.23 -11.94 11.79
CA LYS A 36 -5.95 -11.08 12.96
C LYS A 36 -4.69 -11.46 13.70
N GLN A 37 -4.48 -12.75 13.89
CA GLN A 37 -3.30 -13.25 14.62
C GLN A 37 -2.00 -12.85 13.92
N PHE A 38 -1.92 -13.02 12.59
CA PHE A 38 -0.74 -12.64 11.81
C PHE A 38 -0.39 -11.17 12.00
N PHE A 39 -1.37 -10.26 11.82
CA PHE A 39 -1.12 -8.82 11.96
C PHE A 39 -0.79 -8.44 13.41
N LYS A 40 -1.49 -9.00 14.39
CA LYS A 40 -1.27 -8.70 15.79
C LYS A 40 0.13 -9.12 16.24
N GLU A 41 0.58 -10.31 15.91
CA GLU A 41 1.92 -10.81 16.25
C GLU A 41 3.02 -9.93 15.63
N HIS A 42 2.86 -9.47 14.39
CA HIS A 42 3.81 -8.57 13.75
C HIS A 42 3.87 -7.21 14.44
N PHE A 43 2.73 -6.60 14.75
CA PHE A 43 2.71 -5.34 15.48
C PHE A 43 3.28 -5.48 16.90
N GLU A 44 2.96 -6.54 17.61
CA GLU A 44 3.51 -6.82 18.95
C GLU A 44 5.04 -7.01 18.90
N HIS A 45 5.55 -7.61 17.82
CA HIS A 45 6.99 -7.72 17.62
C HIS A 45 7.64 -6.34 17.43
N LEU A 46 7.05 -5.48 16.59
CA LEU A 46 7.54 -4.12 16.37
C LEU A 46 7.50 -3.26 17.63
N VAL A 47 6.51 -3.44 18.48
CA VAL A 47 6.38 -2.71 19.76
C VAL A 47 7.51 -3.05 20.75
N LYS A 48 8.11 -4.25 20.68
CA LYS A 48 9.17 -4.65 21.63
C LYS A 48 10.40 -3.74 21.56
N ASP A 49 10.69 -3.19 20.39
CA ASP A 49 11.85 -2.33 20.16
C ASP A 49 11.52 -0.84 20.27
N LEU A 50 10.25 -0.50 20.57
CA LEU A 50 9.80 0.87 20.69
C LEU A 50 9.79 1.37 22.15
N ASN A 51 10.12 2.65 22.31
CA ASN A 51 9.76 3.37 23.54
C ASN A 51 8.24 3.66 23.53
N THR A 52 7.46 2.78 24.16
CA THR A 52 6.00 2.85 24.15
C THR A 52 5.41 4.11 24.81
N TYR A 53 6.22 4.86 25.59
CA TYR A 53 5.79 6.15 26.15
C TYR A 53 5.67 7.24 25.10
N ASP A 54 6.40 7.15 23.98
CA ASP A 54 6.40 8.17 22.94
C ASP A 54 5.35 7.91 21.86
N TYR A 55 4.92 6.66 21.69
CA TYR A 55 4.06 6.21 20.60
C TYR A 55 2.68 5.76 21.06
N LYS A 56 1.64 6.17 20.34
CA LYS A 56 0.25 5.75 20.60
C LYS A 56 -0.22 4.60 19.70
N SER A 57 0.26 4.53 18.47
CA SER A 57 -0.16 3.51 17.52
C SER A 57 0.88 3.22 16.46
N ILE A 58 0.76 2.04 15.84
CA ILE A 58 1.46 1.67 14.61
C ILE A 58 0.40 1.47 13.54
N ILE A 59 0.58 2.05 12.35
CA ILE A 59 -0.39 1.96 11.26
C ILE A 59 0.29 1.44 10.00
N LEU A 60 -0.24 0.34 9.47
CA LEU A 60 0.13 -0.25 8.20
C LEU A 60 -0.85 0.21 7.13
N TYR A 61 -0.38 1.05 6.23
CA TYR A 61 -1.12 1.48 5.06
C TYR A 61 -0.87 0.55 3.89
N GLY A 62 -1.90 0.29 3.10
CA GLY A 62 -1.79 -0.56 1.92
C GLY A 62 -2.96 -0.39 0.99
N GLU A 63 -2.85 -1.00 -0.18
CA GLU A 63 -3.92 -1.09 -1.15
C GLU A 63 -4.62 -2.44 -1.02
N TRP A 64 -5.95 -2.42 -0.93
CA TRP A 64 -6.80 -3.60 -1.04
C TRP A 64 -7.28 -3.70 -2.48
N ALA A 65 -6.78 -4.69 -3.21
CA ALA A 65 -6.94 -4.78 -4.65
C ALA A 65 -7.35 -6.17 -5.12
N GLY A 66 -7.73 -6.27 -6.39
CA GLY A 66 -8.18 -7.51 -7.00
C GLY A 66 -9.67 -7.80 -6.79
N GLY A 67 -10.14 -8.96 -7.26
CA GLY A 67 -11.49 -9.44 -7.04
C GLY A 67 -12.60 -8.46 -7.50
N ASN A 68 -12.42 -7.82 -8.63
CA ASN A 68 -13.34 -6.84 -9.22
C ASN A 68 -13.52 -5.50 -8.45
N ILE A 69 -12.57 -5.17 -7.56
CA ILE A 69 -12.63 -3.90 -6.82
C ILE A 69 -12.42 -2.70 -7.75
N GLN A 70 -11.44 -2.80 -8.67
CA GLN A 70 -11.15 -1.76 -9.65
C GLN A 70 -11.44 -2.29 -11.06
N LYS A 71 -12.51 -1.85 -11.70
CA LYS A 71 -12.88 -2.31 -13.04
C LYS A 71 -11.98 -1.70 -14.11
N GLY A 72 -11.70 -2.48 -15.17
CA GLY A 72 -11.01 -2.01 -16.37
C GLY A 72 -9.48 -2.03 -16.31
N VAL A 73 -8.89 -2.60 -15.28
CA VAL A 73 -7.43 -2.80 -15.14
C VAL A 73 -7.09 -4.26 -14.84
N ALA A 74 -5.90 -4.72 -15.22
CA ALA A 74 -5.48 -6.11 -15.05
C ALA A 74 -5.59 -6.62 -13.60
N VAL A 75 -5.26 -5.78 -12.63
CA VAL A 75 -5.34 -6.13 -11.20
C VAL A 75 -6.76 -6.50 -10.76
N CYS A 76 -7.80 -6.01 -11.45
CA CYS A 76 -9.19 -6.38 -11.19
C CYS A 76 -9.45 -7.89 -11.29
N GLU A 77 -8.78 -8.58 -12.23
CA GLU A 77 -8.94 -10.01 -12.47
C GLU A 77 -8.07 -10.88 -11.53
N VAL A 78 -7.16 -10.27 -10.80
CA VAL A 78 -6.36 -10.95 -9.78
C VAL A 78 -7.26 -11.26 -8.57
N GLU A 79 -7.07 -12.41 -7.94
CA GLU A 79 -7.69 -12.69 -6.65
C GLU A 79 -7.32 -11.61 -5.62
N LYS A 80 -8.26 -11.24 -4.74
CA LYS A 80 -8.05 -10.18 -3.75
C LYS A 80 -6.75 -10.35 -2.97
N PHE A 81 -6.02 -9.26 -2.80
CA PHE A 81 -4.79 -9.22 -2.01
C PHE A 81 -4.62 -7.87 -1.33
N PHE A 82 -3.84 -7.86 -0.26
CA PHE A 82 -3.43 -6.65 0.42
C PHE A 82 -1.97 -6.33 0.07
N ALA A 83 -1.71 -5.11 -0.38
CA ALA A 83 -0.38 -4.63 -0.74
C ALA A 83 0.06 -3.51 0.22
N PRO A 84 0.71 -3.83 1.36
CA PRO A 84 1.28 -2.84 2.25
C PRO A 84 2.31 -1.97 1.53
N PHE A 85 2.19 -0.64 1.66
CA PHE A 85 3.12 0.31 1.05
C PHE A 85 3.77 1.29 2.03
N GLU A 86 3.21 1.46 3.23
CA GLU A 86 3.75 2.37 4.24
C GLU A 86 3.44 1.88 5.65
N LEU A 87 4.42 1.97 6.53
CA LEU A 87 4.28 1.70 7.95
C LEU A 87 4.62 2.98 8.73
N LYS A 88 3.69 3.43 9.59
CA LYS A 88 3.89 4.61 10.45
C LYS A 88 3.90 4.24 11.91
N TYR A 89 4.90 4.70 12.62
CA TYR A 89 4.94 4.74 14.08
C TYR A 89 4.44 6.12 14.51
N VAL A 90 3.22 6.20 15.02
CA VAL A 90 2.53 7.46 15.31
C VAL A 90 2.72 7.84 16.78
N LYS A 91 3.25 9.04 17.03
CA LYS A 91 3.46 9.59 18.36
C LYS A 91 2.18 10.22 18.93
N HIS A 92 2.22 10.56 20.21
CA HIS A 92 1.09 11.21 20.90
C HIS A 92 0.75 12.60 20.36
N ASP A 93 1.72 13.30 19.76
CA ASP A 93 1.54 14.62 19.11
C ASP A 93 1.14 14.51 17.62
N ASP A 94 0.79 13.32 17.14
CA ASP A 94 0.45 12.99 15.76
C ASP A 94 1.62 13.05 14.76
N SER A 95 2.81 13.39 15.19
CA SER A 95 4.00 13.19 14.37
C SER A 95 4.30 11.69 14.20
N TYR A 96 5.05 11.33 13.17
CA TYR A 96 5.32 9.92 12.89
C TYR A 96 6.72 9.68 12.32
N ASN A 97 7.19 8.47 12.52
CA ASN A 97 8.35 7.92 11.82
C ASN A 97 7.89 6.82 10.86
N LEU A 98 8.61 6.65 9.76
CA LEU A 98 8.37 5.56 8.81
C LEU A 98 9.14 4.30 9.21
N GLY A 99 8.49 3.16 8.99
CA GLY A 99 9.05 1.82 9.15
C GLY A 99 9.10 1.05 7.85
N ASN A 100 9.54 -0.20 7.93
CA ASN A 100 9.67 -1.11 6.80
C ASN A 100 8.44 -2.04 6.73
N VAL A 101 7.84 -2.17 5.54
CA VAL A 101 6.68 -3.03 5.30
C VAL A 101 7.05 -4.47 4.93
N SER A 102 8.32 -4.75 4.64
CA SER A 102 8.75 -6.03 4.05
C SER A 102 8.41 -7.27 4.89
N ASP A 103 8.42 -7.13 6.21
CA ASP A 103 8.16 -8.24 7.13
C ASP A 103 6.68 -8.70 7.12
N PHE A 104 5.78 -7.88 6.56
CA PHE A 104 4.37 -8.25 6.42
C PHE A 104 4.08 -9.16 5.23
N TYR A 105 5.10 -9.75 4.59
CA TYR A 105 4.90 -10.71 3.52
C TYR A 105 4.33 -12.03 4.02
N ASN A 106 3.21 -12.44 3.44
CA ASN A 106 2.67 -13.78 3.62
C ASN A 106 1.79 -14.16 2.42
N SER A 107 2.26 -15.12 1.61
CA SER A 107 1.55 -15.55 0.40
C SER A 107 0.27 -16.34 0.69
N GLU A 108 0.18 -17.04 1.82
CA GLU A 108 -1.00 -17.85 2.17
C GLU A 108 -2.23 -16.97 2.43
N ILE A 109 -2.02 -15.83 3.07
CA ILE A 109 -3.08 -14.84 3.30
C ILE A 109 -3.12 -13.74 2.23
N ARG A 110 -2.34 -13.89 1.17
CA ARG A 110 -2.24 -12.93 0.06
C ARG A 110 -1.90 -11.49 0.51
N CYS A 111 -0.94 -11.37 1.44
CA CYS A 111 -0.34 -10.11 1.85
C CYS A 111 1.01 -9.94 1.14
N PHE A 112 1.08 -8.97 0.20
CA PHE A 112 2.24 -8.75 -0.68
C PHE A 112 2.72 -7.31 -0.56
N PRO A 113 3.67 -7.02 0.36
CA PRO A 113 4.25 -5.68 0.46
C PRO A 113 4.79 -5.18 -0.87
N VAL A 114 4.69 -3.87 -1.13
CA VAL A 114 5.19 -3.27 -2.38
C VAL A 114 6.68 -3.49 -2.60
N THR A 115 7.43 -3.85 -1.56
CA THR A 115 8.86 -4.17 -1.66
C THR A 115 9.16 -5.42 -2.47
N ILE A 116 8.20 -6.35 -2.60
CA ILE A 116 8.33 -7.57 -3.41
C ILE A 116 7.57 -7.50 -4.74
N LEU A 117 6.68 -6.52 -4.91
CA LEU A 117 5.97 -6.29 -6.17
C LEU A 117 6.88 -5.61 -7.19
N PRO A 118 6.58 -5.73 -8.50
CA PRO A 118 7.35 -5.05 -9.54
C PRO A 118 7.41 -3.54 -9.30
N LYS A 119 8.61 -2.97 -9.46
CA LYS A 119 8.88 -1.55 -9.26
C LYS A 119 9.94 -1.05 -10.22
N TYR A 120 9.91 0.24 -10.49
CA TYR A 120 10.91 0.95 -11.25
C TYR A 120 11.70 1.88 -10.33
N SER A 121 12.98 2.08 -10.64
CA SER A 121 13.78 3.15 -10.05
C SER A 121 14.17 4.10 -11.15
N VAL A 122 13.99 5.39 -10.93
CA VAL A 122 14.35 6.46 -11.87
C VAL A 122 15.07 7.57 -11.12
N LYS A 123 16.14 8.08 -11.71
CA LYS A 123 16.84 9.25 -11.21
C LYS A 123 16.39 10.45 -12.01
N LEU A 124 15.64 11.35 -11.37
CA LEU A 124 15.14 12.57 -11.97
C LEU A 124 16.18 13.70 -11.76
N ASP A 125 16.54 14.39 -12.84
CA ASP A 125 17.28 15.65 -12.76
C ASP A 125 16.28 16.80 -12.69
N LEU A 126 16.09 17.37 -11.51
CA LEU A 126 15.15 18.48 -11.28
C LEU A 126 15.62 19.79 -11.91
N ASN A 127 16.87 19.88 -12.37
CA ASN A 127 17.36 21.02 -13.17
C ASN A 127 16.97 20.89 -14.65
N ASN A 128 16.57 19.69 -15.08
CA ASN A 128 16.05 19.42 -16.42
C ASN A 128 14.61 18.90 -16.34
N VAL A 129 13.67 19.84 -16.12
CA VAL A 129 12.27 19.52 -15.87
C VAL A 129 11.61 18.78 -17.03
N GLU A 130 11.95 19.12 -18.26
CA GLU A 130 11.39 18.48 -19.48
C GLU A 130 11.78 17.02 -19.55
N GLU A 131 13.02 16.70 -19.31
CA GLU A 131 13.52 15.32 -19.27
C GLU A 131 12.90 14.52 -18.12
N ALA A 132 12.80 15.12 -16.93
CA ALA A 132 12.17 14.49 -15.79
C ALA A 132 10.68 14.18 -16.07
N GLN A 133 9.94 15.12 -16.66
CA GLN A 133 8.56 14.91 -17.08
C GLN A 133 8.45 13.78 -18.12
N ARG A 134 9.31 13.76 -19.14
CA ARG A 134 9.33 12.71 -20.15
C ARG A 134 9.50 11.33 -19.53
N GLN A 135 10.46 11.16 -18.61
CA GLN A 135 10.71 9.89 -17.93
C GLN A 135 9.49 9.42 -17.12
N ILE A 136 8.81 10.32 -16.42
CA ILE A 136 7.59 10.01 -15.66
C ILE A 136 6.47 9.55 -16.60
N VAL A 137 6.26 10.28 -17.69
CA VAL A 137 5.22 9.96 -18.69
C VAL A 137 5.52 8.61 -19.35
N ASP A 138 6.75 8.38 -19.82
CA ASP A 138 7.14 7.14 -20.49
C ASP A 138 6.92 5.90 -19.58
N LEU A 139 7.28 5.99 -18.30
CA LEU A 139 7.02 4.92 -17.34
C LEU A 139 5.52 4.72 -17.08
N THR A 140 4.77 5.80 -17.00
CA THR A 140 3.31 5.74 -16.80
C THR A 140 2.62 5.06 -17.97
N LEU A 141 2.95 5.44 -19.20
CA LEU A 141 2.41 4.82 -20.41
C LEU A 141 2.79 3.34 -20.52
N LYS A 142 4.03 2.99 -20.16
CA LYS A 142 4.46 1.59 -20.12
C LYS A 142 3.62 0.74 -19.17
N VAL A 143 3.27 1.26 -18.00
CA VAL A 143 2.41 0.57 -17.03
C VAL A 143 0.97 0.56 -17.51
N GLU A 144 0.48 1.62 -18.16
CA GLU A 144 -0.85 1.65 -18.76
C GLU A 144 -0.98 0.58 -19.85
N GLU A 145 0.04 0.42 -20.72
CA GLU A 145 0.05 -0.60 -21.77
C GLU A 145 0.00 -2.02 -21.21
N CYS A 146 0.79 -2.31 -20.17
CA CYS A 146 0.83 -3.62 -19.51
C CYS A 146 1.15 -3.48 -18.03
N CYS A 147 0.20 -3.85 -17.17
CA CYS A 147 0.31 -3.76 -15.73
C CYS A 147 1.35 -4.75 -15.16
N PRO A 148 2.50 -4.29 -14.64
CA PRO A 148 3.52 -5.21 -14.10
C PRO A 148 3.03 -6.02 -12.90
N VAL A 149 2.15 -5.44 -12.06
CA VAL A 149 1.56 -6.14 -10.91
C VAL A 149 0.57 -7.21 -11.38
N GLY A 150 -0.23 -6.92 -12.42
CA GLY A 150 -1.08 -7.93 -13.06
C GLY A 150 -0.24 -9.11 -13.58
N GLU A 151 0.83 -8.82 -14.32
CA GLU A 151 1.74 -9.86 -14.83
C GLU A 151 2.41 -10.68 -13.72
N PHE A 152 2.78 -10.05 -12.62
CA PHE A 152 3.32 -10.73 -11.44
C PHE A 152 2.35 -11.82 -10.91
N PHE A 153 1.05 -11.57 -11.00
CA PHE A 153 0.00 -12.53 -10.64
C PHE A 153 -0.52 -13.36 -11.83
N GLY A 154 0.13 -13.30 -12.98
CA GLY A 154 -0.24 -14.09 -14.19
C GLY A 154 -1.38 -13.50 -15.02
N VAL A 155 -1.79 -12.25 -14.77
CA VAL A 155 -2.85 -11.56 -15.52
C VAL A 155 -2.23 -10.45 -16.37
N LYS A 156 -2.46 -10.52 -17.69
CA LYS A 156 -2.03 -9.46 -18.63
C LYS A 156 -3.18 -8.47 -18.87
N GLY A 157 -2.86 -7.21 -18.91
CA GLY A 157 -3.83 -6.17 -19.22
C GLY A 157 -3.34 -4.78 -18.79
N VAL A 158 -4.22 -3.82 -18.95
CA VAL A 158 -3.96 -2.40 -18.72
C VAL A 158 -3.70 -2.11 -17.24
N GLY A 159 -2.73 -1.24 -16.94
CA GLY A 159 -2.50 -0.69 -15.61
C GLY A 159 -3.15 0.69 -15.42
N GLU A 160 -3.40 1.10 -14.19
CA GLU A 160 -3.99 2.42 -13.88
C GLU A 160 -2.96 3.54 -13.92
N GLY A 161 -1.73 3.26 -13.47
CA GLY A 161 -0.66 4.24 -13.36
C GLY A 161 0.39 3.84 -12.32
N ILE A 162 1.20 4.81 -11.91
CA ILE A 162 2.33 4.61 -10.99
C ILE A 162 2.22 5.56 -9.80
N VAL A 163 2.64 5.10 -8.64
CA VAL A 163 2.96 5.95 -7.49
C VAL A 163 4.48 6.05 -7.39
N PHE A 164 5.00 7.26 -7.60
CA PHE A 164 6.39 7.59 -7.38
C PHE A 164 6.60 7.98 -5.92
N THR A 165 7.63 7.42 -5.31
CA THR A 165 8.01 7.73 -3.93
C THR A 165 9.47 8.13 -3.94
N ASP A 166 9.83 9.21 -3.26
CA ASP A 166 11.23 9.61 -3.10
C ASP A 166 12.01 8.64 -2.19
N GLU A 167 13.33 8.80 -2.13
CA GLU A 167 14.20 7.94 -1.32
C GLU A 167 13.89 8.02 0.18
N THR A 168 13.30 9.11 0.65
CA THR A 168 12.91 9.27 2.06
C THR A 168 11.61 8.56 2.40
N GLY A 169 10.77 8.26 1.40
CA GLY A 169 9.43 7.67 1.58
C GLY A 169 8.35 8.66 2.01
N TYR A 170 8.71 9.92 2.30
CA TYR A 170 7.76 10.92 2.78
C TYR A 170 6.98 11.62 1.66
N HIS A 171 7.55 11.72 0.46
CA HIS A 171 6.91 12.37 -0.67
C HIS A 171 6.45 11.35 -1.70
N LYS A 172 5.18 11.44 -2.05
CA LYS A 172 4.54 10.55 -3.02
C LYS A 172 3.77 11.35 -4.05
N VAL A 173 3.95 10.97 -5.32
CA VAL A 173 3.23 11.55 -6.46
C VAL A 173 2.59 10.42 -7.25
N LYS A 174 1.30 10.55 -7.57
CA LYS A 174 0.57 9.61 -8.42
C LYS A 174 0.52 10.13 -9.85
N SER A 175 0.95 9.31 -10.80
CA SER A 175 0.79 9.54 -12.23
C SER A 175 -0.15 8.48 -12.80
N LYS A 176 -1.19 8.92 -13.52
CA LYS A 176 -2.16 8.05 -14.18
C LYS A 176 -2.00 8.15 -15.69
N GLY A 177 -2.26 7.05 -16.40
CA GLY A 177 -2.35 7.04 -17.84
C GLY A 177 -3.57 7.81 -18.35
N GLU A 178 -3.61 8.07 -19.65
CA GLU A 178 -4.66 8.87 -20.28
C GLU A 178 -6.06 8.26 -20.15
N GLN A 179 -6.15 6.92 -20.16
CA GLN A 179 -7.42 6.20 -20.01
C GLN A 179 -8.01 6.29 -18.61
N HIS A 180 -7.20 6.67 -17.60
CA HIS A 180 -7.58 6.74 -16.19
C HIS A 180 -7.41 8.15 -15.57
N SER A 181 -7.11 9.15 -16.40
CA SER A 181 -6.87 10.53 -15.96
C SER A 181 -8.15 11.27 -15.58
N VAL A 182 -9.33 10.76 -15.97
CA VAL A 182 -10.64 11.38 -15.75
C VAL A 182 -11.45 10.51 -14.81
N THR A 183 -11.25 10.70 -13.51
CA THR A 183 -12.18 10.26 -12.45
C THR A 183 -12.13 11.22 -11.28
#